data_9827b451b26b2eebcf7c405caa779716
#
_entry.id   9827b451b26b2eebcf7c405caa779716
#
_cell.length_a   1.000
_cell.length_b   1.000
_cell.length_c   1.000
_cell.angle_alpha   90.00
_cell.angle_beta   90.00
_cell.angle_gamma   90.00
#
_symmetry.space_group_name_H-M   'P 1'
#
loop_
_entity.id
_entity.type
_entity.pdbx_description
1 polymer ?
#
loop_
_entity_poly.entity_id
_entity_poly.type
_entity_poly.pdbx_seq_one_letter_code
_entity_poly.pdbx_strand_id
1 'polypeptide(L)'
;AASDVYKRQSSFRSNPLGLAEFTLSRKDPAYVGRAKEVQVAEKAIQEGNCPAEALPELKPVFAAIHTQYPDIDKTNVGVGSTIFAVKPGDGSAREQAASCQKVLGGWANIANEYATKRYRSNLINWGMLPFLIPERDLPFTNGDYIFVPEIRKAVEEKADVIKAYVVKDGALVPFEMTLGALTDDEREIIRKGCLINYNRV
;
A
#
# COMPACT_ATOMS: atom_id res chain seq x y z
N ALA A 1 -8.91 9.68 10.20
CA ALA A 1 -9.06 9.50 8.74
C ALA A 1 -10.30 8.69 8.39
N ALA A 2 -10.52 7.54 9.04
CA ALA A 2 -11.70 6.70 8.83
C ALA A 2 -13.02 7.42 9.13
N SER A 3 -13.03 8.40 10.02
CA SER A 3 -14.24 9.17 10.36
C SER A 3 -14.78 10.00 9.19
N ASP A 4 -13.96 10.42 8.25
CA ASP A 4 -14.38 11.22 7.10
C ASP A 4 -15.16 10.36 6.11
N VAL A 5 -14.70 9.14 5.87
CA VAL A 5 -15.39 8.14 5.05
C VAL A 5 -16.71 7.70 5.71
N TYR A 6 -16.72 7.46 7.02
CA TYR A 6 -17.89 7.02 7.76
C TYR A 6 -19.10 7.96 7.61
N LYS A 7 -18.88 9.27 7.73
CA LYS A 7 -19.94 10.27 7.62
C LYS A 7 -20.61 10.31 6.24
N ARG A 8 -19.94 9.83 5.20
CA ARG A 8 -20.42 9.83 3.81
C ARG A 8 -20.93 8.47 3.35
N GLN A 9 -20.74 7.43 4.14
CA GLN A 9 -21.05 6.04 3.77
C GLN A 9 -22.50 5.86 3.30
N SER A 10 -23.47 6.46 3.98
CA SER A 10 -24.89 6.33 3.62
C SER A 10 -25.23 6.93 2.25
N SER A 11 -24.53 8.00 1.86
CA SER A 11 -24.74 8.69 0.58
C SER A 11 -24.07 7.99 -0.62
N PHE A 12 -23.12 7.10 -0.38
CA PHE A 12 -22.29 6.46 -1.41
C PHE A 12 -22.31 4.92 -1.37
N ARG A 13 -23.40 4.31 -0.83
CA ARG A 13 -23.50 2.85 -0.66
C ARG A 13 -23.20 2.04 -1.93
N SER A 14 -23.61 2.52 -3.08
CA SER A 14 -23.44 1.87 -4.38
C SER A 14 -22.32 2.48 -5.22
N ASN A 15 -21.54 3.40 -4.66
CA ASN A 15 -20.45 4.08 -5.34
C ASN A 15 -19.17 4.07 -4.49
N PRO A 16 -18.42 2.94 -4.49
CA PRO A 16 -17.20 2.82 -3.71
C PRO A 16 -16.13 3.85 -4.09
N LEU A 17 -16.03 4.18 -5.38
CA LEU A 17 -15.05 5.17 -5.86
C LEU A 17 -15.39 6.57 -5.34
N GLY A 18 -16.68 6.96 -5.41
CA GLY A 18 -17.14 8.25 -4.86
C GLY A 18 -16.95 8.33 -3.35
N LEU A 19 -17.11 7.22 -2.61
CA LEU A 19 -16.80 7.17 -1.18
C LEU A 19 -15.29 7.32 -0.92
N ALA A 20 -14.46 6.67 -1.72
CA ALA A 20 -13.02 6.70 -1.60
C ALA A 20 -12.42 8.11 -1.75
N GLU A 21 -13.08 9.00 -2.49
CA GLU A 21 -12.66 10.40 -2.66
C GLU A 21 -12.65 11.21 -1.36
N PHE A 22 -13.30 10.72 -0.32
CA PHE A 22 -13.27 11.34 1.01
C PHE A 22 -12.16 10.77 1.92
N THR A 23 -11.34 9.85 1.42
CA THR A 23 -10.24 9.27 2.19
C THR A 23 -9.23 10.36 2.57
N LEU A 24 -8.96 10.49 3.87
CA LEU A 24 -8.04 11.48 4.44
C LEU A 24 -8.40 12.95 4.16
N SER A 25 -9.63 13.25 3.73
CA SER A 25 -10.02 14.59 3.26
C SER A 25 -9.72 15.73 4.23
N ARG A 26 -9.64 15.46 5.53
CA ARG A 26 -9.29 16.46 6.57
C ARG A 26 -7.83 16.47 6.96
N LYS A 27 -7.14 15.33 6.85
CA LYS A 27 -5.75 15.16 7.31
C LYS A 27 -4.75 15.41 6.20
N ASP A 28 -5.05 14.94 5.01
CA ASP A 28 -4.26 15.11 3.80
C ASP A 28 -5.19 15.19 2.58
N PRO A 29 -5.75 16.38 2.30
CA PRO A 29 -6.69 16.55 1.17
C PRO A 29 -6.10 16.19 -0.19
N ALA A 30 -4.79 16.26 -0.34
CA ALA A 30 -4.08 15.95 -1.59
C ALA A 30 -3.85 14.43 -1.79
N TYR A 31 -4.08 13.61 -0.77
CA TYR A 31 -3.85 12.16 -0.84
C TYR A 31 -4.58 11.49 -2.02
N VAL A 32 -5.86 11.79 -2.19
CA VAL A 32 -6.68 11.17 -3.25
C VAL A 32 -6.14 11.48 -4.63
N GLY A 33 -5.75 12.74 -4.88
CA GLY A 33 -5.14 13.16 -6.15
C GLY A 33 -3.84 12.39 -6.42
N ARG A 34 -2.92 12.39 -5.48
CA ARG A 34 -1.65 11.65 -5.60
C ARG A 34 -1.85 10.14 -5.78
N ALA A 35 -2.78 9.55 -5.04
CA ALA A 35 -3.09 8.12 -5.18
C ALA A 35 -3.61 7.78 -6.57
N LYS A 36 -4.48 8.61 -7.15
CA LYS A 36 -4.97 8.43 -8.52
C LYS A 36 -3.88 8.58 -9.57
N GLU A 37 -2.94 9.52 -9.39
CA GLU A 37 -1.78 9.67 -10.27
C GLU A 37 -0.91 8.41 -10.27
N VAL A 38 -0.60 7.88 -9.09
CA VAL A 38 0.16 6.64 -8.96
C VAL A 38 -0.60 5.43 -9.53
N GLN A 39 -1.93 5.40 -9.38
CA GLN A 39 -2.76 4.31 -9.93
C GLN A 39 -2.69 4.21 -11.46
N VAL A 40 -2.42 5.31 -12.17
CA VAL A 40 -2.20 5.30 -13.62
C VAL A 40 -0.98 4.45 -14.00
N ALA A 41 0.09 4.49 -13.20
CA ALA A 41 1.28 3.67 -13.42
C ALA A 41 0.98 2.16 -13.26
N GLU A 42 0.19 1.78 -12.27
CA GLU A 42 -0.23 0.38 -12.08
C GLU A 42 -1.11 -0.11 -13.23
N LYS A 43 -2.03 0.72 -13.72
CA LYS A 43 -2.82 0.39 -14.92
C LYS A 43 -1.93 0.17 -16.14
N ALA A 44 -0.93 1.01 -16.35
CA ALA A 44 0.03 0.85 -17.44
C ALA A 44 0.74 -0.51 -17.35
N ILE A 45 1.16 -0.94 -16.15
CA ILE A 45 1.76 -2.26 -15.93
C ILE A 45 0.77 -3.38 -16.33
N GLN A 46 -0.48 -3.31 -15.88
CA GLN A 46 -1.52 -4.30 -16.20
C GLN A 46 -1.82 -4.39 -17.69
N GLU A 47 -1.69 -3.29 -18.42
CA GLU A 47 -1.83 -3.21 -19.88
C GLU A 47 -0.55 -3.61 -20.64
N GLY A 48 0.53 -3.97 -19.92
CA GLY A 48 1.82 -4.35 -20.51
C GLY A 48 2.69 -3.17 -20.92
N ASN A 49 2.34 -1.96 -20.52
CA ASN A 49 3.06 -0.72 -20.78
C ASN A 49 4.09 -0.39 -19.70
N CYS A 50 5.02 0.52 -20.00
CA CYS A 50 6.00 0.98 -19.02
C CYS A 50 5.38 1.97 -18.03
N PRO A 51 5.45 1.72 -16.71
CA PRO A 51 4.87 2.61 -15.71
C PRO A 51 5.51 4.01 -15.70
N ALA A 52 6.80 4.12 -16.07
CA ALA A 52 7.51 5.38 -16.12
C ALA A 52 7.14 6.25 -17.34
N GLU A 53 6.45 5.71 -18.34
CA GLU A 53 5.86 6.49 -19.43
C GLU A 53 4.53 7.10 -18.99
N ALA A 54 3.72 6.34 -18.23
CA ALA A 54 2.45 6.81 -17.70
C ALA A 54 2.65 7.83 -16.57
N LEU A 55 3.68 7.65 -15.74
CA LEU A 55 4.04 8.53 -14.63
C LEU A 55 5.54 8.86 -14.69
N PRO A 56 5.94 9.95 -15.36
CA PRO A 56 7.35 10.28 -15.64
C PRO A 56 8.24 10.43 -14.41
N GLU A 57 7.67 10.80 -13.26
CA GLU A 57 8.41 10.90 -11.99
C GLU A 57 8.95 9.55 -11.50
N LEU A 58 8.48 8.42 -12.05
CA LEU A 58 9.04 7.10 -11.79
C LEU A 58 10.36 6.83 -12.51
N LYS A 59 10.74 7.62 -13.52
CA LYS A 59 12.01 7.42 -14.26
C LYS A 59 13.23 7.45 -13.33
N PRO A 60 13.43 8.50 -12.50
CA PRO A 60 14.54 8.52 -11.55
C PRO A 60 14.40 7.45 -10.46
N VAL A 61 13.18 7.06 -10.08
CA VAL A 61 12.94 5.99 -9.12
C VAL A 61 13.44 4.64 -9.65
N PHE A 62 13.03 4.26 -10.86
CA PHE A 62 13.52 3.04 -11.50
C PHE A 62 15.01 3.09 -11.78
N ALA A 63 15.57 4.23 -12.17
CA ALA A 63 17.00 4.39 -12.35
C ALA A 63 17.77 4.06 -11.05
N ALA A 64 17.31 4.57 -9.90
CA ALA A 64 17.90 4.26 -8.60
C ALA A 64 17.75 2.77 -8.24
N ILE A 65 16.59 2.17 -8.50
CA ILE A 65 16.34 0.74 -8.25
C ILE A 65 17.28 -0.13 -9.09
N HIS A 66 17.42 0.17 -10.38
CA HIS A 66 18.24 -0.61 -11.29
C HIS A 66 19.74 -0.62 -10.94
N THR A 67 20.23 0.32 -10.13
CA THR A 67 21.62 0.30 -9.63
C THR A 67 21.93 -0.94 -8.79
N GLN A 68 20.94 -1.48 -8.09
CA GLN A 68 21.09 -2.67 -7.21
C GLN A 68 20.24 -3.86 -7.68
N TYR A 69 19.16 -3.60 -8.40
CA TYR A 69 18.17 -4.59 -8.86
C TYR A 69 17.91 -4.41 -10.37
N PRO A 70 18.91 -4.77 -11.23
CA PRO A 70 18.81 -4.50 -12.68
C PRO A 70 17.70 -5.28 -13.39
N ASP A 71 17.25 -6.39 -12.82
CA ASP A 71 16.23 -7.28 -13.42
C ASP A 71 14.79 -6.83 -13.10
N ILE A 72 14.60 -5.74 -12.37
CA ILE A 72 13.27 -5.20 -12.07
C ILE A 72 12.71 -4.50 -13.32
N ASP A 73 11.58 -4.98 -13.80
CA ASP A 73 10.85 -4.42 -14.93
C ASP A 73 9.32 -4.46 -14.73
N LYS A 74 8.56 -4.07 -15.74
CA LYS A 74 7.09 -4.04 -15.72
C LYS A 74 6.43 -5.40 -15.48
N THR A 75 7.15 -6.52 -15.63
CA THR A 75 6.58 -7.88 -15.50
C THR A 75 6.66 -8.38 -14.06
N ASN A 76 7.55 -7.82 -13.25
CA ASN A 76 7.83 -8.28 -11.89
C ASN A 76 7.72 -7.18 -10.82
N VAL A 77 7.14 -6.03 -11.16
CA VAL A 77 6.91 -4.91 -10.25
C VAL A 77 5.43 -4.57 -10.16
N GLY A 78 5.01 -4.01 -9.04
CA GLY A 78 3.72 -3.35 -8.86
C GLY A 78 3.93 -1.97 -8.26
N VAL A 79 3.07 -1.02 -8.61
CA VAL A 79 3.13 0.37 -8.15
C VAL A 79 1.80 0.74 -7.49
N GLY A 80 1.85 1.26 -6.29
CA GLY A 80 0.65 1.66 -5.57
C GLY A 80 0.93 2.65 -4.44
N SER A 81 -0.14 3.15 -3.85
CA SER A 81 -0.03 4.07 -2.72
C SER A 81 0.06 3.33 -1.39
N THR A 82 0.70 3.97 -0.42
CA THR A 82 0.72 3.54 0.98
C THR A 82 0.40 4.72 1.90
N ILE A 83 -0.15 4.41 3.07
CA ILE A 83 -0.41 5.40 4.13
C ILE A 83 0.42 5.02 5.33
N PHE A 84 1.11 6.01 5.91
CA PHE A 84 1.69 5.89 7.24
C PHE A 84 0.76 6.51 8.29
N ALA A 85 0.60 5.81 9.42
CA ALA A 85 -0.03 6.37 10.62
C ALA A 85 0.53 5.69 11.87
N VAL A 86 0.68 6.45 12.96
CA VAL A 86 1.24 5.94 14.23
C VAL A 86 0.41 4.76 14.76
N LYS A 87 -0.91 4.93 14.86
CA LYS A 87 -1.82 3.90 15.39
C LYS A 87 -3.18 3.94 14.70
N PRO A 88 -3.30 3.49 13.45
CA PRO A 88 -4.56 3.51 12.72
C PRO A 88 -5.53 2.42 13.19
N GLY A 89 -6.83 2.65 12.95
CA GLY A 89 -7.87 1.63 13.09
C GLY A 89 -8.68 1.66 14.37
N ASP A 90 -8.69 2.76 15.12
CA ASP A 90 -9.53 2.99 16.30
C ASP A 90 -10.97 3.42 15.96
N GLY A 91 -11.18 3.95 14.74
CA GLY A 91 -12.48 4.41 14.27
C GLY A 91 -13.50 3.28 14.03
N SER A 92 -14.78 3.66 13.82
CA SER A 92 -15.88 2.70 13.59
C SER A 92 -15.88 2.10 12.19
N ALA A 93 -15.50 2.87 11.16
CA ALA A 93 -15.55 2.47 9.75
C ALA A 93 -14.24 1.81 9.27
N ARG A 94 -13.81 0.76 9.95
CA ARG A 94 -12.50 0.11 9.72
C ARG A 94 -12.43 -0.58 8.37
N GLU A 95 -13.53 -1.21 7.95
CA GLU A 95 -13.62 -1.87 6.66
C GLU A 95 -13.55 -0.85 5.52
N GLN A 96 -14.38 0.21 5.58
CA GLN A 96 -14.35 1.27 4.56
C GLN A 96 -13.03 2.03 4.54
N ALA A 97 -12.37 2.17 5.68
CA ALA A 97 -11.03 2.77 5.73
C ALA A 97 -10.00 1.95 4.94
N ALA A 98 -10.11 0.62 4.92
CA ALA A 98 -9.26 -0.25 4.11
C ALA A 98 -9.71 -0.29 2.65
N SER A 99 -11.00 -0.53 2.39
CA SER A 99 -11.52 -0.68 1.03
C SER A 99 -11.38 0.59 0.20
N CYS A 100 -11.59 1.77 0.78
CA CYS A 100 -11.39 3.03 0.09
C CYS A 100 -9.94 3.25 -0.37
N GLN A 101 -8.96 2.87 0.45
CA GLN A 101 -7.56 2.91 0.05
C GLN A 101 -7.29 1.94 -1.11
N LYS A 102 -7.83 0.72 -1.05
CA LYS A 102 -7.67 -0.26 -2.13
C LYS A 102 -8.27 0.21 -3.44
N VAL A 103 -9.46 0.80 -3.41
CA VAL A 103 -10.12 1.39 -4.58
C VAL A 103 -9.27 2.49 -5.24
N LEU A 104 -8.52 3.24 -4.44
CA LEU A 104 -7.57 4.27 -4.92
C LEU A 104 -6.19 3.72 -5.31
N GLY A 105 -6.03 2.40 -5.38
CA GLY A 105 -4.74 1.78 -5.72
C GLY A 105 -3.79 1.63 -4.54
N GLY A 106 -4.32 1.58 -3.32
CA GLY A 106 -3.53 1.30 -2.12
C GLY A 106 -3.04 -0.16 -2.08
N TRP A 107 -1.75 -0.34 -1.72
CA TRP A 107 -1.11 -1.66 -1.63
C TRP A 107 -0.66 -2.02 -0.22
N ALA A 108 -0.44 -1.02 0.62
CA ALA A 108 0.06 -1.22 1.97
C ALA A 108 -0.39 -0.14 2.93
N ASN A 109 -0.30 -0.43 4.21
CA ASN A 109 -0.18 0.55 5.28
C ASN A 109 1.12 0.32 6.02
N ILE A 110 1.70 1.38 6.54
CA ILE A 110 2.84 1.35 7.46
C ILE A 110 2.37 1.98 8.77
N ALA A 111 2.57 1.29 9.88
CA ALA A 111 2.15 1.78 11.19
C ALA A 111 3.20 1.44 12.26
N ASN A 112 3.27 2.23 13.34
CA ASN A 112 4.03 1.80 14.52
C ASN A 112 3.25 0.72 15.28
N GLU A 113 1.91 0.83 15.31
CA GLU A 113 1.01 -0.13 15.91
C GLU A 113 -0.36 -0.06 15.23
N TYR A 114 -1.05 -1.16 15.09
CA TYR A 114 -2.46 -1.17 14.69
C TYR A 114 -3.36 -1.11 15.91
N ALA A 115 -4.25 -0.11 15.97
CA ALA A 115 -5.15 0.10 17.12
C ALA A 115 -6.06 -1.10 17.38
N THR A 116 -6.45 -1.84 16.34
CA THR A 116 -7.29 -3.03 16.46
C THR A 116 -6.85 -4.11 15.48
N LYS A 117 -6.95 -5.37 15.92
CA LYS A 117 -6.79 -6.54 15.03
C LYS A 117 -7.76 -6.48 13.84
N ARG A 118 -8.97 -5.97 14.04
CA ARG A 118 -10.01 -5.88 13.00
C ARG A 118 -9.58 -4.99 11.83
N TYR A 119 -8.98 -3.84 12.08
CA TYR A 119 -8.50 -2.98 11.00
C TYR A 119 -7.37 -3.65 10.20
N ARG A 120 -6.43 -4.27 10.90
CA ARG A 120 -5.35 -5.05 10.27
C ARG A 120 -5.90 -6.19 9.41
N SER A 121 -6.88 -6.96 9.93
CA SER A 121 -7.54 -8.02 9.14
C SER A 121 -8.28 -7.47 7.92
N ASN A 122 -8.89 -6.29 8.02
CA ASN A 122 -9.53 -5.65 6.86
C ASN A 122 -8.51 -5.28 5.78
N LEU A 123 -7.33 -4.80 6.13
CA LEU A 123 -6.25 -4.57 5.16
C LEU A 123 -5.88 -5.88 4.43
N ILE A 124 -5.67 -6.94 5.19
CA ILE A 124 -5.33 -8.28 4.65
C ILE A 124 -6.43 -8.81 3.73
N ASN A 125 -7.69 -8.69 4.12
CA ASN A 125 -8.84 -9.14 3.32
C ASN A 125 -8.93 -8.43 1.96
N TRP A 126 -8.42 -7.20 1.87
CA TRP A 126 -8.28 -6.45 0.62
C TRP A 126 -6.94 -6.68 -0.08
N GLY A 127 -6.13 -7.64 0.39
CA GLY A 127 -4.83 -7.96 -0.17
C GLY A 127 -3.76 -6.90 0.06
N MET A 128 -3.96 -6.04 1.05
CA MET A 128 -3.00 -4.99 1.40
C MET A 128 -2.04 -5.47 2.48
N LEU A 129 -0.78 -5.04 2.39
CA LEU A 129 0.28 -5.39 3.32
C LEU A 129 0.22 -4.53 4.58
N PRO A 130 0.06 -5.12 5.78
CA PRO A 130 -0.01 -4.39 7.03
C PRO A 130 1.38 -4.26 7.67
N PHE A 131 2.27 -3.46 7.10
CA PHE A 131 3.61 -3.26 7.63
C PHE A 131 3.62 -2.60 9.00
N LEU A 132 4.59 -2.99 9.81
CA LEU A 132 4.93 -2.39 11.10
C LEU A 132 6.36 -1.85 11.05
N ILE A 133 6.55 -0.65 11.59
CA ILE A 133 7.84 -0.02 11.78
C ILE A 133 7.93 0.48 13.23
N PRO A 134 8.88 -0.01 14.03
CA PRO A 134 8.97 0.34 15.46
C PRO A 134 9.57 1.73 15.70
N GLU A 135 10.25 2.29 14.71
CA GLU A 135 11.00 3.52 14.84
C GLU A 135 10.08 4.72 14.91
N ARG A 136 10.45 5.68 15.77
CA ARG A 136 9.77 6.97 15.85
C ARG A 136 10.31 7.95 14.80
N ASP A 137 11.60 7.83 14.48
CA ASP A 137 12.26 8.62 13.45
C ASP A 137 12.14 7.87 12.13
N LEU A 138 11.15 8.24 11.34
CA LEU A 138 10.85 7.57 10.08
C LEU A 138 11.91 7.88 9.04
N PRO A 139 12.38 6.89 8.26
CA PRO A 139 13.34 7.11 7.19
C PRO A 139 12.75 7.81 5.96
N PHE A 140 11.44 7.96 5.90
CA PHE A 140 10.69 8.53 4.79
C PHE A 140 9.82 9.70 5.22
N THR A 141 9.44 10.51 4.27
CA THR A 141 8.48 11.62 4.39
C THR A 141 7.33 11.46 3.40
N ASN A 142 6.31 12.30 3.54
CA ASN A 142 5.17 12.29 2.63
C ASN A 142 5.62 12.63 1.19
N GLY A 143 5.24 11.77 0.25
CA GLY A 143 5.63 11.87 -1.16
C GLY A 143 6.85 11.05 -1.56
N ASP A 144 7.58 10.47 -0.63
CA ASP A 144 8.70 9.58 -0.94
C ASP A 144 8.23 8.26 -1.57
N TYR A 145 9.04 7.71 -2.46
CA TYR A 145 8.87 6.37 -2.99
C TYR A 145 9.59 5.34 -2.12
N ILE A 146 8.89 4.27 -1.81
CA ILE A 146 9.42 3.14 -1.03
C ILE A 146 9.48 1.92 -1.94
N PHE A 147 10.65 1.32 -2.05
CA PHE A 147 10.87 0.09 -2.79
C PHE A 147 11.00 -1.08 -1.82
N VAL A 148 10.19 -2.12 -2.01
CA VAL A 148 10.21 -3.35 -1.22
C VAL A 148 10.54 -4.52 -2.15
N PRO A 149 11.80 -4.94 -2.23
CA PRO A 149 12.21 -6.03 -3.11
C PRO A 149 11.67 -7.37 -2.63
N GLU A 150 11.37 -8.27 -3.56
CA GLU A 150 10.99 -9.67 -3.33
C GLU A 150 9.87 -9.87 -2.28
N ILE A 151 8.93 -8.91 -2.17
CA ILE A 151 7.88 -8.96 -1.13
C ILE A 151 7.03 -10.23 -1.21
N ARG A 152 6.74 -10.75 -2.40
CA ARG A 152 5.99 -12.00 -2.56
C ARG A 152 6.70 -13.17 -1.92
N LYS A 153 8.00 -13.30 -2.19
CA LYS A 153 8.86 -14.33 -1.62
C LYS A 153 8.95 -14.19 -0.09
N ALA A 154 9.13 -12.97 0.42
CA ALA A 154 9.17 -12.71 1.85
C ALA A 154 7.87 -13.14 2.57
N VAL A 155 6.71 -12.91 1.94
CA VAL A 155 5.41 -13.37 2.46
C VAL A 155 5.32 -14.90 2.44
N GLU A 156 5.77 -15.55 1.37
CA GLU A 156 5.77 -17.03 1.23
C GLU A 156 6.69 -17.71 2.24
N GLU A 157 7.89 -17.21 2.37
CA GLU A 157 8.94 -17.75 3.25
C GLU A 157 8.76 -17.38 4.73
N LYS A 158 7.70 -16.64 5.06
CA LYS A 158 7.40 -16.20 6.45
C LYS A 158 8.54 -15.37 7.05
N ALA A 159 9.16 -14.50 6.25
CA ALA A 159 10.25 -13.66 6.70
C ALA A 159 9.81 -12.76 7.87
N ASP A 160 10.60 -12.76 8.95
CA ASP A 160 10.32 -11.92 10.13
C ASP A 160 10.63 -10.46 9.85
N VAL A 161 11.65 -10.19 9.05
CA VAL A 161 12.11 -8.86 8.68
C VAL A 161 11.91 -8.65 7.18
N ILE A 162 11.31 -7.53 6.82
CA ILE A 162 11.09 -7.10 5.43
C ILE A 162 12.05 -5.96 5.13
N LYS A 163 13.00 -6.22 4.23
CA LYS A 163 13.94 -5.21 3.74
C LYS A 163 13.22 -4.25 2.80
N ALA A 164 13.42 -2.96 3.01
CA ALA A 164 12.87 -1.90 2.18
C ALA A 164 13.88 -0.79 1.96
N TYR A 165 13.60 0.07 0.98
CA TYR A 165 14.42 1.22 0.66
C TYR A 165 13.54 2.45 0.43
N VAL A 166 13.98 3.60 0.95
CA VAL A 166 13.47 4.89 0.49
C VAL A 166 14.31 5.34 -0.69
N VAL A 167 13.66 5.75 -1.77
CA VAL A 167 14.35 6.33 -2.93
C VAL A 167 14.52 7.82 -2.70
N LYS A 168 15.77 8.26 -2.45
CA LYS A 168 16.13 9.68 -2.22
C LYS A 168 17.34 10.06 -3.06
N ASP A 169 17.24 11.18 -3.76
CA ASP A 169 18.36 11.77 -4.51
C ASP A 169 19.07 10.78 -5.43
N GLY A 170 18.31 9.89 -6.08
CA GLY A 170 18.84 8.87 -6.97
C GLY A 170 19.52 7.68 -6.28
N ALA A 171 19.40 7.57 -4.96
CA ALA A 171 19.96 6.48 -4.17
C ALA A 171 18.89 5.71 -3.40
N LEU A 172 19.18 4.46 -3.06
CA LEU A 172 18.37 3.59 -2.22
C LEU A 172 18.87 3.65 -0.77
N VAL A 173 18.06 4.20 0.13
CA VAL A 173 18.35 4.28 1.57
C VAL A 173 17.66 3.11 2.27
N PRO A 174 18.41 2.12 2.82
CA PRO A 174 17.81 0.92 3.39
C PRO A 174 17.14 1.18 4.75
N PHE A 175 16.04 0.48 4.97
CA PHE A 175 15.40 0.36 6.28
C PHE A 175 14.65 -0.98 6.38
N GLU A 176 14.14 -1.30 7.55
CA GLU A 176 13.48 -2.57 7.80
C GLU A 176 12.08 -2.36 8.35
N MET A 177 11.16 -3.25 7.96
CA MET A 177 9.81 -3.34 8.47
C MET A 177 9.50 -4.79 8.85
N THR A 178 8.39 -5.01 9.54
CA THR A 178 7.83 -6.34 9.79
C THR A 178 6.37 -6.40 9.34
N LEU A 179 5.85 -7.60 9.14
CA LEU A 179 4.42 -7.83 8.90
C LEU A 179 3.69 -8.28 10.18
N GLY A 180 4.44 -8.49 11.27
CA GLY A 180 3.90 -9.12 12.48
C GLY A 180 3.50 -10.57 12.23
N ALA A 181 2.79 -11.16 13.19
CA ALA A 181 2.30 -12.52 13.05
C ALA A 181 1.15 -12.58 12.03
N LEU A 182 1.37 -13.28 10.92
CA LEU A 182 0.40 -13.62 9.89
C LEU A 182 0.12 -15.13 9.94
N THR A 183 -1.13 -15.53 9.86
CA THR A 183 -1.50 -16.93 9.64
C THR A 183 -1.20 -17.35 8.19
N ASP A 184 -1.19 -18.64 7.91
CA ASP A 184 -0.98 -19.15 6.55
C ASP A 184 -2.12 -18.73 5.62
N ASP A 185 -3.36 -18.70 6.09
CA ASP A 185 -4.51 -18.20 5.34
C ASP A 185 -4.38 -16.70 5.02
N GLU A 186 -3.95 -15.87 5.98
CA GLU A 186 -3.73 -14.45 5.76
C GLU A 186 -2.63 -14.19 4.71
N ARG A 187 -1.57 -15.00 4.69
CA ARG A 187 -0.51 -14.93 3.67
C ARG A 187 -1.05 -15.27 2.29
N GLU A 188 -1.86 -16.33 2.21
CA GLU A 188 -2.45 -16.76 0.95
C GLU A 188 -3.50 -15.74 0.43
N ILE A 189 -4.28 -15.12 1.30
CA ILE A 189 -5.19 -14.02 0.94
C ILE A 189 -4.41 -12.86 0.31
N ILE A 190 -3.30 -12.45 0.92
CA ILE A 190 -2.42 -11.39 0.39
C ILE A 190 -1.89 -11.81 -1.00
N ARG A 191 -1.39 -13.03 -1.16
CA ARG A 191 -0.84 -13.54 -2.43
C ARG A 191 -1.88 -13.58 -3.54
N LYS A 192 -3.11 -13.97 -3.23
CA LYS A 192 -4.25 -14.00 -4.18
C LYS A 192 -4.87 -12.61 -4.42
N GLY A 193 -4.39 -11.59 -3.72
CA GLY A 193 -4.79 -10.19 -3.88
C GLY A 193 -6.03 -9.76 -3.12
N CYS A 194 -6.88 -10.68 -2.64
CA CYS A 194 -7.97 -10.41 -1.71
C CYS A 194 -8.69 -11.69 -1.24
N LEU A 195 -9.50 -11.56 -0.19
CA LEU A 195 -10.29 -12.66 0.38
C LEU A 195 -11.27 -13.30 -0.63
N ILE A 196 -11.85 -12.50 -1.54
CA ILE A 196 -12.77 -13.02 -2.57
C ILE A 196 -12.02 -13.96 -3.51
N ASN A 197 -10.83 -13.59 -3.94
CA ASN A 197 -10.00 -14.43 -4.79
C ASN A 197 -9.50 -15.68 -4.07
N TYR A 198 -9.22 -15.58 -2.77
CA TYR A 198 -8.85 -16.72 -1.93
C TYR A 198 -9.95 -17.79 -1.91
N ASN A 199 -11.23 -17.37 -1.80
CA ASN A 199 -12.39 -18.27 -1.74
C ASN A 199 -12.92 -18.71 -3.12
N ARG A 200 -12.37 -18.20 -4.23
CA ARG A 200 -12.69 -18.71 -5.57
C ARG A 200 -12.00 -20.07 -5.78
N VAL A 201 -12.82 -21.10 -5.88
CA VAL A 201 -12.44 -22.46 -6.26
C VAL A 201 -12.23 -22.53 -7.78
#